data_7b37a1ef5b1d840b91f320bfe76163b2
#
_entry.id   7b37a1ef5b1d840b91f320bfe76163b2
#
_cell.length_a   1.000
_cell.length_b   1.000
_cell.length_c   1.000
_cell.angle_alpha   90.00
_cell.angle_beta   90.00
_cell.angle_gamma   90.00
#
_symmetry.space_group_name_H-M   'P 1'
#
loop_
_entity.id
_entity.type
_entity.pdbx_description
1 polymer ?
#
loop_
_entity_poly.entity_id
_entity_poly.type
_entity_poly.pdbx_seq_one_letter_code
_entity_poly.pdbx_strand_id
1 'polypeptide(L)'
;PLCNWYVNGSGKRTDAWDYDPQLSKSLQANLSSSYPANDYDRGHQLPSGDRLRSNAINSQTFYYTNMTPQIGKKLNQTIWADLEDAVRGWSSATDTLYVVTGAMPTTATDQTIQYTTDRDGNKIAIPKYYFKALARKVNGQYQTVGYKLDNISYSDRNFNIGLVSVKELEEMTGFTFFPDKPEITESIKSQKTAWK
;
A
#
# COMPACT_ATOMS: atom_id res chain seq x y z
N PRO A 1 11.73 0.11 -1.76
CA PRO A 1 12.09 -1.20 -2.30
C PRO A 1 11.74 -2.30 -1.31
N LEU A 2 11.45 -3.49 -1.85
CA LEU A 2 11.22 -4.72 -1.13
C LEU A 2 12.23 -5.75 -1.63
N CYS A 3 12.87 -6.45 -0.72
CA CYS A 3 13.81 -7.51 -1.03
C CYS A 3 13.86 -8.52 0.11
N ASN A 4 14.48 -9.65 -0.16
CA ASN A 4 14.60 -10.76 0.79
C ASN A 4 15.19 -10.34 2.14
N TRP A 5 16.10 -9.36 2.15
CA TRP A 5 16.72 -8.85 3.38
C TRP A 5 15.71 -8.20 4.33
N TYR A 6 14.72 -7.45 3.81
CA TYR A 6 13.69 -6.80 4.63
C TYR A 6 12.62 -7.79 5.12
N VAL A 7 12.26 -8.76 4.30
CA VAL A 7 11.19 -9.72 4.58
C VAL A 7 11.64 -10.79 5.56
N ASN A 8 12.88 -11.25 5.44
CA ASN A 8 13.41 -12.36 6.23
C ASN A 8 14.37 -11.86 7.32
N GLY A 9 14.03 -12.18 8.57
CA GLY A 9 14.84 -11.87 9.74
C GLY A 9 14.26 -12.48 11.01
N SER A 10 14.70 -11.98 12.16
CA SER A 10 14.22 -12.41 13.47
C SER A 10 13.09 -11.56 14.01
N GLY A 11 12.68 -10.52 13.28
CA GLY A 11 11.59 -9.63 13.66
C GLY A 11 10.22 -10.32 13.59
N LYS A 12 9.32 -9.82 14.39
CA LYS A 12 7.91 -10.24 14.42
C LYS A 12 7.02 -9.02 14.29
N ARG A 13 5.75 -9.23 13.97
CA ARG A 13 4.75 -8.18 14.06
C ARG A 13 4.70 -7.63 15.49
N THR A 14 4.97 -6.34 15.65
CA THR A 14 5.14 -5.72 16.98
C THR A 14 3.87 -5.09 17.52
N ASP A 15 2.94 -4.71 16.66
CA ASP A 15 1.76 -3.89 16.99
C ASP A 15 2.10 -2.64 17.83
N ALA A 16 3.28 -2.08 17.59
CA ALA A 16 3.84 -0.94 18.31
C ALA A 16 3.25 0.39 17.81
N TRP A 17 1.93 0.52 17.92
CA TRP A 17 1.16 1.67 17.47
C TRP A 17 1.57 2.96 18.19
N ASP A 18 2.13 3.91 17.44
CA ASP A 18 2.59 5.19 18.00
C ASP A 18 2.66 6.29 16.93
N TYR A 19 2.90 7.50 17.40
CA TYR A 19 3.25 8.63 16.55
C TYR A 19 4.64 8.45 15.92
N ASP A 20 4.79 8.96 14.69
CA ASP A 20 6.10 9.05 14.05
C ASP A 20 6.97 10.07 14.83
N PRO A 21 8.11 9.66 15.40
CA PRO A 21 8.95 10.55 16.20
C PRO A 21 9.64 11.65 15.38
N GLN A 22 9.63 11.56 14.05
CA GLN A 22 10.23 12.57 13.17
C GLN A 22 9.30 13.76 12.91
N LEU A 23 8.02 13.67 13.28
CA LEU A 23 7.03 14.70 13.08
C LEU A 23 6.39 15.16 14.40
N SER A 24 6.01 16.43 14.48
CA SER A 24 5.20 16.91 15.62
C SER A 24 3.90 16.13 15.72
N LYS A 25 3.51 15.72 16.93
CA LYS A 25 2.24 15.04 17.19
C LYS A 25 1.02 15.83 16.69
N SER A 26 1.09 17.15 16.72
CA SER A 26 0.01 18.03 16.24
C SER A 26 -0.23 17.95 14.72
N LEU A 27 0.70 17.36 13.96
CA LEU A 27 0.58 17.14 12.52
C LEU A 27 0.14 15.72 12.17
N GLN A 28 -0.13 14.89 13.15
CA GLN A 28 -0.44 13.48 12.98
C GLN A 28 -1.82 13.15 13.54
N ALA A 29 -2.49 12.19 12.91
CA ALA A 29 -3.75 11.66 13.44
C ALA A 29 -3.51 10.87 14.74
N ASN A 30 -4.39 11.02 15.72
CA ASN A 30 -4.42 10.14 16.89
C ASN A 30 -5.18 8.85 16.60
N LEU A 31 -4.45 7.79 16.32
CA LEU A 31 -5.01 6.47 16.01
C LEU A 31 -4.71 5.42 17.09
N SER A 32 -4.52 5.83 18.34
CA SER A 32 -4.14 4.95 19.48
C SER A 32 -5.09 3.76 19.66
N SER A 33 -6.37 3.90 19.35
CA SER A 33 -7.37 2.81 19.36
C SER A 33 -8.15 2.71 18.06
N SER A 34 -7.48 2.92 16.93
CA SER A 34 -8.07 2.93 15.59
C SER A 34 -9.04 4.09 15.35
N TYR A 35 -9.78 4.07 14.24
CA TYR A 35 -10.79 5.07 13.93
C TYR A 35 -12.02 4.87 14.82
N PRO A 36 -12.72 5.96 15.23
CA PRO A 36 -13.97 5.85 15.98
C PRO A 36 -15.07 5.11 15.22
N ALA A 37 -15.15 5.30 13.90
CA ALA A 37 -16.05 4.54 13.04
C ALA A 37 -15.54 3.09 12.89
N ASN A 38 -16.35 2.12 13.28
CA ASN A 38 -15.95 0.71 13.38
C ASN A 38 -15.73 0.00 12.04
N ASP A 39 -16.00 0.66 10.92
CA ASP A 39 -15.87 0.06 9.59
C ASP A 39 -14.43 0.11 9.04
N TYR A 40 -13.57 0.93 9.64
CA TYR A 40 -12.21 1.16 9.16
C TYR A 40 -11.15 0.59 10.08
N ASP A 41 -10.25 -0.15 9.47
CA ASP A 41 -8.97 -0.54 10.07
C ASP A 41 -7.93 0.59 9.85
N ARG A 42 -6.87 0.56 10.63
CA ARG A 42 -5.62 1.26 10.36
C ARG A 42 -4.92 0.54 9.20
N GLY A 43 -5.29 0.90 7.96
CA GLY A 43 -4.74 0.29 6.75
C GLY A 43 -3.30 0.74 6.52
N HIS A 44 -2.37 -0.20 6.51
CA HIS A 44 -0.95 0.06 6.28
C HIS A 44 -0.69 0.45 4.83
N GLN A 45 0.11 1.50 4.60
CA GLN A 45 0.69 1.75 3.28
C GLN A 45 1.92 0.86 3.06
N LEU A 46 2.81 0.78 4.04
CA LEU A 46 3.91 -0.16 4.11
C LEU A 46 3.52 -1.30 5.07
N PRO A 47 3.26 -2.52 4.57
CA PRO A 47 2.83 -3.63 5.40
C PRO A 47 3.86 -4.05 6.45
N SER A 48 3.39 -4.45 7.63
CA SER A 48 4.25 -4.99 8.69
C SER A 48 5.04 -6.22 8.21
N GLY A 49 4.41 -7.11 7.42
CA GLY A 49 5.06 -8.29 6.85
C GLY A 49 6.25 -7.98 5.93
N ASP A 50 6.32 -6.77 5.39
CA ASP A 50 7.41 -6.33 4.51
C ASP A 50 8.67 -5.89 5.29
N ARG A 51 8.62 -5.87 6.62
CA ARG A 51 9.68 -5.34 7.49
C ARG A 51 9.95 -6.24 8.70
N LEU A 52 10.22 -7.52 8.43
CA LEU A 52 10.51 -8.53 9.47
C LEU A 52 12.01 -8.74 9.74
N ARG A 53 12.87 -7.85 9.24
CA ARG A 53 14.32 -7.94 9.51
C ARG A 53 14.65 -7.86 10.99
N SER A 54 13.97 -6.97 11.72
CA SER A 54 14.07 -6.84 13.17
C SER A 54 12.80 -6.20 13.75
N ASN A 55 12.56 -6.31 15.05
CA ASN A 55 11.44 -5.64 15.71
C ASN A 55 11.54 -4.11 15.59
N ALA A 56 12.75 -3.54 15.66
CA ALA A 56 12.96 -2.09 15.53
C ALA A 56 12.55 -1.56 14.15
N ILE A 57 12.81 -2.32 13.07
CA ILE A 57 12.36 -1.96 11.72
C ILE A 57 10.86 -2.20 11.58
N ASN A 58 10.34 -3.28 12.16
CA ASN A 58 8.92 -3.60 12.11
C ASN A 58 8.06 -2.57 12.84
N SER A 59 8.49 -2.09 14.02
CA SER A 59 7.73 -1.11 14.79
C SER A 59 7.47 0.20 14.02
N GLN A 60 8.36 0.60 13.12
CA GLN A 60 8.18 1.79 12.30
C GLN A 60 6.98 1.67 11.33
N THR A 61 6.60 0.45 10.95
CA THR A 61 5.41 0.26 10.10
C THR A 61 4.11 0.56 10.84
N PHE A 62 4.13 0.68 12.16
CA PHE A 62 2.97 0.97 13.00
C PHE A 62 2.82 2.47 13.36
N TYR A 63 3.67 3.34 12.80
CA TYR A 63 3.46 4.78 12.95
C TYR A 63 2.15 5.21 12.30
N TYR A 64 1.41 6.12 12.96
CA TYR A 64 0.12 6.60 12.47
C TYR A 64 0.23 7.28 11.10
N THR A 65 1.40 7.83 10.77
CA THR A 65 1.71 8.39 9.44
C THR A 65 1.69 7.35 8.31
N ASN A 66 1.79 6.05 8.64
CA ASN A 66 1.68 4.94 7.69
C ASN A 66 0.26 4.41 7.52
N MET A 67 -0.74 5.05 8.16
CA MET A 67 -2.10 4.53 8.25
C MET A 67 -3.11 5.38 7.50
N THR A 68 -4.06 4.71 6.84
CA THR A 68 -5.24 5.34 6.24
C THR A 68 -6.50 4.55 6.57
N PRO A 69 -7.70 5.19 6.57
CA PRO A 69 -8.97 4.50 6.82
C PRO A 69 -9.27 3.48 5.72
N GLN A 70 -9.15 2.19 6.00
CA GLN A 70 -9.38 1.11 5.04
C GLN A 70 -10.48 0.19 5.55
N ILE A 71 -11.45 -0.17 4.69
CA ILE A 71 -12.49 -1.15 5.05
C ILE A 71 -11.83 -2.43 5.58
N GLY A 72 -12.25 -2.88 6.79
CA GLY A 72 -11.56 -3.92 7.54
C GLY A 72 -11.72 -5.32 6.95
N LYS A 73 -12.71 -6.06 7.45
CA LYS A 73 -12.85 -7.52 7.24
C LYS A 73 -12.93 -7.98 5.78
N LYS A 74 -13.42 -7.13 4.86
CA LYS A 74 -13.68 -7.52 3.47
C LYS A 74 -12.81 -6.79 2.45
N LEU A 75 -11.79 -6.05 2.90
CA LEU A 75 -10.76 -5.46 2.07
C LEU A 75 -9.39 -5.65 2.73
N ASN A 76 -9.08 -4.88 3.78
CA ASN A 76 -7.77 -4.85 4.42
C ASN A 76 -7.30 -6.23 4.90
N GLN A 77 -8.20 -6.97 5.58
CA GLN A 77 -7.90 -8.27 6.19
C GLN A 77 -8.08 -9.47 5.24
N THR A 78 -8.42 -9.23 3.98
CA THR A 78 -8.70 -10.27 3.00
C THR A 78 -7.99 -10.01 1.68
N ILE A 79 -8.70 -9.51 0.66
CA ILE A 79 -8.20 -9.34 -0.71
C ILE A 79 -6.94 -8.45 -0.77
N TRP A 80 -6.85 -7.40 0.06
CA TRP A 80 -5.65 -6.54 0.13
C TRP A 80 -4.48 -7.28 0.79
N ALA A 81 -4.74 -8.01 1.88
CA ALA A 81 -3.72 -8.84 2.53
C ALA A 81 -3.19 -9.93 1.58
N ASP A 82 -4.06 -10.56 0.79
CA ASP A 82 -3.65 -11.55 -0.22
C ASP A 82 -2.75 -10.92 -1.31
N LEU A 83 -3.06 -9.69 -1.73
CA LEU A 83 -2.19 -8.95 -2.65
C LEU A 83 -0.83 -8.64 -1.99
N GLU A 84 -0.79 -8.25 -0.72
CA GLU A 84 0.45 -8.01 0.02
C GLU A 84 1.30 -9.28 0.14
N ASP A 85 0.67 -10.42 0.41
CA ASP A 85 1.34 -11.72 0.46
C ASP A 85 1.92 -12.11 -0.90
N ALA A 86 1.18 -11.90 -1.98
CA ALA A 86 1.66 -12.13 -3.33
C ALA A 86 2.87 -11.23 -3.67
N VAL A 87 2.80 -9.93 -3.33
CA VAL A 87 3.91 -8.98 -3.53
C VAL A 87 5.18 -9.44 -2.79
N ARG A 88 5.06 -9.94 -1.56
CA ARG A 88 6.18 -10.54 -0.82
C ARG A 88 6.73 -11.78 -1.53
N GLY A 89 5.86 -12.65 -2.03
CA GLY A 89 6.25 -13.81 -2.81
C GLY A 89 7.06 -13.41 -4.06
N TRP A 90 6.60 -12.42 -4.79
CA TRP A 90 7.28 -11.92 -6.00
C TRP A 90 8.63 -11.26 -5.72
N SER A 91 8.87 -10.76 -4.52
CA SER A 91 10.16 -10.17 -4.14
C SER A 91 11.29 -11.19 -4.07
N SER A 92 10.97 -12.48 -3.94
CA SER A 92 11.96 -13.57 -3.94
C SER A 92 12.49 -13.91 -5.34
N ALA A 93 11.77 -13.52 -6.40
CA ALA A 93 12.15 -13.79 -7.79
C ALA A 93 13.06 -12.70 -8.40
N THR A 94 13.47 -11.71 -7.62
CA THR A 94 14.28 -10.58 -8.06
C THR A 94 15.15 -10.06 -6.92
N ASP A 95 16.27 -9.39 -7.25
CA ASP A 95 17.12 -8.75 -6.23
C ASP A 95 16.38 -7.62 -5.50
N THR A 96 15.55 -6.90 -6.22
CA THR A 96 14.76 -5.79 -5.68
C THR A 96 13.43 -5.69 -6.42
N LEU A 97 12.33 -5.72 -5.65
CA LEU A 97 11.01 -5.35 -6.11
C LEU A 97 10.74 -3.88 -5.71
N TYR A 98 10.48 -3.04 -6.67
CA TYR A 98 10.07 -1.65 -6.45
C TYR A 98 8.56 -1.64 -6.22
N VAL A 99 8.13 -1.11 -5.07
CA VAL A 99 6.72 -1.05 -4.66
C VAL A 99 6.38 0.38 -4.32
N VAL A 100 5.37 0.92 -4.99
CA VAL A 100 4.70 2.16 -4.59
C VAL A 100 3.28 1.79 -4.19
N THR A 101 2.91 2.10 -2.96
CA THR A 101 1.55 1.95 -2.45
C THR A 101 0.96 3.33 -2.23
N GLY A 102 -0.28 3.54 -2.60
CA GLY A 102 -0.97 4.78 -2.37
C GLY A 102 -2.45 4.60 -2.08
N ALA A 103 -3.02 5.65 -1.48
CA ALA A 103 -4.42 5.76 -1.11
C ALA A 103 -4.97 7.10 -1.63
N MET A 104 -5.96 7.06 -2.49
CA MET A 104 -6.47 8.24 -3.19
C MET A 104 -7.87 8.62 -2.67
N PRO A 105 -8.05 9.84 -2.11
CA PRO A 105 -9.35 10.29 -1.61
C PRO A 105 -10.30 10.76 -2.70
N THR A 106 -9.80 10.93 -3.93
CA THR A 106 -10.57 11.37 -5.10
C THR A 106 -10.33 10.46 -6.29
N THR A 107 -11.17 10.58 -7.32
CA THR A 107 -10.93 9.99 -8.65
C THR A 107 -10.96 11.09 -9.70
N ALA A 108 -10.62 10.79 -10.95
CA ALA A 108 -10.70 11.76 -12.05
C ALA A 108 -12.12 12.35 -12.24
N THR A 109 -13.14 11.55 -11.94
CA THR A 109 -14.56 11.92 -12.13
C THR A 109 -15.29 12.30 -10.84
N ASP A 110 -14.69 12.05 -9.67
CA ASP A 110 -15.29 12.40 -8.37
C ASP A 110 -14.22 13.01 -7.44
N GLN A 111 -14.27 14.33 -7.32
CA GLN A 111 -13.38 15.13 -6.49
C GLN A 111 -13.92 15.33 -5.06
N THR A 112 -15.08 14.75 -4.71
CA THR A 112 -15.66 14.85 -3.38
C THR A 112 -14.85 14.02 -2.39
N ILE A 113 -14.33 14.64 -1.33
CA ILE A 113 -13.61 13.94 -0.27
C ILE A 113 -14.57 13.61 0.87
N GLN A 114 -14.66 12.34 1.24
CA GLN A 114 -15.33 11.88 2.44
C GLN A 114 -14.35 11.84 3.61
N TYR A 115 -14.86 12.02 4.82
CA TYR A 115 -14.04 12.07 6.03
C TYR A 115 -14.57 11.15 7.11
N THR A 116 -13.69 10.53 7.84
CA THR A 116 -13.88 10.03 9.20
C THR A 116 -13.14 10.95 10.18
N THR A 117 -13.05 10.57 11.44
CA THR A 117 -12.27 11.31 12.44
C THR A 117 -11.21 10.41 13.07
N ASP A 118 -10.17 11.03 13.61
CA ASP A 118 -9.27 10.41 14.57
C ASP A 118 -9.87 10.46 16.00
N ARG A 119 -9.10 10.06 17.01
CA ARG A 119 -9.54 10.04 18.41
C ARG A 119 -9.67 11.42 19.05
N ASP A 120 -9.06 12.43 18.46
CA ASP A 120 -9.13 13.84 18.90
C ASP A 120 -10.19 14.63 18.12
N GLY A 121 -10.93 13.97 17.22
CA GLY A 121 -11.99 14.57 16.40
C GLY A 121 -11.50 15.27 15.14
N ASN A 122 -10.22 15.16 14.79
CA ASN A 122 -9.69 15.74 13.57
C ASN A 122 -10.17 14.97 12.34
N LYS A 123 -10.48 15.69 11.26
CA LYS A 123 -10.93 15.09 9.99
C LYS A 123 -9.81 14.33 9.31
N ILE A 124 -10.07 13.08 8.96
CA ILE A 124 -9.20 12.21 8.19
C ILE A 124 -9.89 11.82 6.89
N ALA A 125 -9.25 12.11 5.76
CA ALA A 125 -9.81 11.76 4.46
C ALA A 125 -9.92 10.24 4.30
N ILE A 126 -11.07 9.76 3.83
CA ILE A 126 -11.30 8.36 3.51
C ILE A 126 -10.88 8.14 2.05
N PRO A 127 -9.91 7.27 1.78
CA PRO A 127 -9.56 6.93 0.41
C PRO A 127 -10.74 6.30 -0.34
N LYS A 128 -10.94 6.68 -1.60
CA LYS A 128 -11.88 6.00 -2.50
C LYS A 128 -11.30 4.69 -3.02
N TYR A 129 -9.98 4.65 -3.19
CA TYR A 129 -9.27 3.45 -3.63
C TYR A 129 -7.83 3.41 -3.13
N TYR A 130 -7.29 2.22 -3.15
CA TYR A 130 -5.89 1.89 -2.92
C TYR A 130 -5.25 1.38 -4.19
N PHE A 131 -3.96 1.62 -4.35
CA PHE A 131 -3.21 1.06 -5.46
C PHE A 131 -1.82 0.57 -5.05
N LYS A 132 -1.28 -0.34 -5.84
CA LYS A 132 0.14 -0.70 -5.86
C LYS A 132 0.66 -0.61 -7.28
N ALA A 133 1.73 0.18 -7.49
CA ALA A 133 2.52 0.16 -8.71
C ALA A 133 3.81 -0.61 -8.43
N LEU A 134 4.07 -1.63 -9.22
CA LEU A 134 5.15 -2.59 -9.01
C LEU A 134 6.07 -2.64 -10.21
N ALA A 135 7.39 -2.73 -9.95
CA ALA A 135 8.40 -2.98 -10.97
C ALA A 135 9.47 -3.94 -10.44
N ARG A 136 9.87 -4.90 -11.26
CA ARG A 136 10.97 -5.84 -10.97
C ARG A 136 11.82 -6.07 -12.20
N LYS A 137 13.04 -6.54 -11.98
CA LYS A 137 13.95 -6.95 -13.07
C LYS A 137 14.10 -8.46 -13.04
N VAL A 138 13.74 -9.15 -14.11
CA VAL A 138 13.82 -10.60 -14.26
C VAL A 138 14.61 -10.89 -15.54
N ASN A 139 15.66 -11.70 -15.44
CA ASN A 139 16.55 -12.03 -16.57
C ASN A 139 17.06 -10.78 -17.32
N GLY A 140 17.40 -9.74 -16.57
CA GLY A 140 17.92 -8.49 -17.13
C GLY A 140 16.86 -7.52 -17.69
N GLN A 141 15.58 -7.90 -17.74
CA GLN A 141 14.49 -7.07 -18.29
C GLN A 141 13.54 -6.60 -17.20
N TYR A 142 13.10 -5.34 -17.28
CA TYR A 142 12.06 -4.82 -16.40
C TYR A 142 10.69 -5.34 -16.79
N GLN A 143 9.89 -5.65 -15.79
CA GLN A 143 8.47 -5.94 -15.86
C GLN A 143 7.74 -5.03 -14.88
N THR A 144 6.55 -4.58 -15.25
CA THR A 144 5.69 -3.79 -14.36
C THR A 144 4.29 -4.38 -14.28
N VAL A 145 3.61 -4.14 -13.17
CA VAL A 145 2.19 -4.45 -12.99
C VAL A 145 1.60 -3.46 -11.98
N GLY A 146 0.34 -3.12 -12.17
CA GLY A 146 -0.44 -2.31 -11.25
C GLY A 146 -1.62 -3.08 -10.68
N TYR A 147 -2.04 -2.68 -9.49
CA TYR A 147 -3.30 -3.12 -8.87
C TYR A 147 -4.02 -1.92 -8.29
N LYS A 148 -5.32 -1.84 -8.50
CA LYS A 148 -6.21 -0.82 -7.94
C LYS A 148 -7.44 -1.50 -7.37
N LEU A 149 -7.71 -1.30 -6.08
CA LEU A 149 -8.90 -1.80 -5.40
C LEU A 149 -9.65 -0.63 -4.76
N ASP A 150 -10.94 -0.53 -5.01
CA ASP A 150 -11.80 0.45 -4.35
C ASP A 150 -11.88 0.17 -2.84
N ASN A 151 -12.06 1.21 -2.03
CA ASN A 151 -12.20 1.08 -0.59
C ASN A 151 -13.63 0.65 -0.21
N ILE A 152 -14.00 -0.55 -0.64
CA ILE A 152 -15.31 -1.17 -0.44
C ILE A 152 -15.19 -2.60 0.08
N SER A 153 -16.31 -3.21 0.45
CA SER A 153 -16.35 -4.63 0.80
C SER A 153 -16.35 -5.53 -0.43
N TYR A 154 -15.45 -6.49 -0.46
CA TYR A 154 -15.37 -7.52 -1.52
C TYR A 154 -15.93 -8.84 -1.02
N SER A 155 -16.64 -9.56 -1.88
CA SER A 155 -17.12 -10.92 -1.61
C SER A 155 -16.10 -12.00 -2.00
N ASP A 156 -15.16 -11.65 -2.88
CA ASP A 156 -14.10 -12.52 -3.41
C ASP A 156 -12.73 -12.05 -2.93
N ARG A 157 -11.78 -12.97 -2.83
CA ARG A 157 -10.39 -12.73 -2.47
C ARG A 157 -9.45 -12.64 -3.69
N ASN A 158 -9.98 -12.75 -4.89
CA ASN A 158 -9.20 -12.66 -6.12
C ASN A 158 -8.77 -11.21 -6.41
N PHE A 159 -7.59 -10.81 -5.93
CA PHE A 159 -7.06 -9.47 -6.15
C PHE A 159 -6.80 -9.12 -7.63
N ASN A 160 -6.78 -10.10 -8.54
CA ASN A 160 -6.62 -9.83 -9.98
C ASN A 160 -7.81 -9.09 -10.59
N ILE A 161 -8.95 -8.99 -9.90
CA ILE A 161 -10.03 -8.08 -10.31
C ILE A 161 -9.59 -6.61 -10.36
N GLY A 162 -8.55 -6.25 -9.57
CA GLY A 162 -7.93 -4.93 -9.54
C GLY A 162 -6.72 -4.78 -10.46
N LEU A 163 -6.43 -5.77 -11.33
CA LEU A 163 -5.29 -5.72 -12.24
C LEU A 163 -5.39 -4.54 -13.20
N VAL A 164 -4.37 -3.70 -13.22
CA VAL A 164 -4.20 -2.57 -14.13
C VAL A 164 -2.74 -2.49 -14.58
N SER A 165 -2.43 -1.67 -15.56
CA SER A 165 -1.05 -1.33 -15.88
C SER A 165 -0.53 -0.19 -15.00
N VAL A 166 0.79 -0.04 -14.91
CA VAL A 166 1.40 1.15 -14.25
C VAL A 166 1.02 2.42 -14.99
N LYS A 167 0.89 2.37 -16.33
CA LYS A 167 0.44 3.50 -17.16
C LYS A 167 -0.98 3.95 -16.78
N GLU A 168 -1.93 3.01 -16.65
CA GLU A 168 -3.28 3.32 -16.18
C GLU A 168 -3.27 3.98 -14.79
N LEU A 169 -2.39 3.52 -13.87
CA LEU A 169 -2.25 4.16 -12.55
C LEU A 169 -1.69 5.57 -12.65
N GLU A 170 -0.73 5.84 -13.54
CA GLU A 170 -0.22 7.20 -13.79
C GLU A 170 -1.34 8.14 -14.27
N GLU A 171 -2.17 7.66 -15.19
CA GLU A 171 -3.33 8.41 -15.70
C GLU A 171 -4.38 8.68 -14.62
N MET A 172 -4.65 7.69 -13.74
CA MET A 172 -5.63 7.82 -12.67
C MET A 172 -5.17 8.76 -11.54
N THR A 173 -3.88 8.77 -11.24
CA THR A 173 -3.32 9.45 -10.06
C THR A 173 -2.67 10.79 -10.37
N GLY A 174 -2.25 10.99 -11.63
CA GLY A 174 -1.43 12.13 -12.05
C GLY A 174 0.03 12.03 -11.59
N PHE A 175 0.45 10.92 -10.97
CA PHE A 175 1.83 10.68 -10.57
C PHE A 175 2.61 10.01 -11.70
N THR A 176 3.94 10.22 -11.71
CA THR A 176 4.87 9.45 -12.54
C THR A 176 5.56 8.43 -11.64
N PHE A 177 5.46 7.14 -11.98
CA PHE A 177 6.09 6.08 -11.23
C PHE A 177 7.45 5.70 -11.81
N PHE A 178 8.40 5.38 -10.92
CA PHE A 178 9.76 4.95 -11.23
C PHE A 178 10.56 5.92 -12.10
N PRO A 179 10.54 7.25 -11.81
CA PRO A 179 11.22 8.24 -12.64
C PRO A 179 12.74 8.03 -12.71
N ASP A 180 13.33 7.42 -11.67
CA ASP A 180 14.78 7.13 -11.60
C ASP A 180 15.18 5.86 -12.37
N LYS A 181 14.26 5.26 -13.11
CA LYS A 181 14.47 4.03 -13.87
C LYS A 181 14.13 4.25 -15.35
N PRO A 182 14.99 4.93 -16.12
CA PRO A 182 14.70 5.25 -17.53
C PRO A 182 14.49 4.01 -18.40
N GLU A 183 15.00 2.85 -17.98
CA GLU A 183 14.78 1.57 -18.67
C GLU A 183 13.34 1.07 -18.56
N ILE A 184 12.54 1.58 -17.62
CA ILE A 184 11.10 1.30 -17.51
C ILE A 184 10.36 2.25 -18.46
N THR A 185 10.33 1.87 -19.73
CA THR A 185 9.72 2.65 -20.81
C THR A 185 8.19 2.66 -20.73
N GLU A 186 7.54 3.55 -21.48
CA GLU A 186 6.07 3.58 -21.58
C GLU A 186 5.49 2.24 -22.04
N SER A 187 6.18 1.53 -22.94
CA SER A 187 5.77 0.18 -23.37
C SER A 187 5.79 -0.83 -22.21
N ILE A 188 6.80 -0.74 -21.33
CA ILE A 188 6.87 -1.60 -20.14
C ILE A 188 5.78 -1.22 -19.13
N LYS A 189 5.56 0.09 -18.89
CA LYS A 189 4.50 0.57 -18.01
C LYS A 189 3.10 0.18 -18.47
N SER A 190 2.90 -0.01 -19.78
CA SER A 190 1.62 -0.42 -20.36
C SER A 190 1.33 -1.92 -20.24
N GLN A 191 2.27 -2.72 -19.74
CA GLN A 191 2.05 -4.15 -19.51
C GLN A 191 0.94 -4.35 -18.47
N LYS A 192 0.00 -5.27 -18.78
CA LYS A 192 -1.13 -5.62 -17.92
C LYS A 192 -1.22 -7.13 -17.79
N THR A 193 -0.17 -7.73 -17.24
CA THR A 193 -0.09 -9.18 -17.06
C THR A 193 0.16 -9.49 -15.60
N ALA A 194 -0.75 -10.25 -14.99
CA ALA A 194 -0.57 -10.71 -13.61
C ALA A 194 0.71 -11.54 -13.47
N TRP A 195 1.48 -11.26 -12.43
CA TRP A 195 2.66 -12.05 -12.12
C TRP A 195 2.27 -13.36 -11.41
N LYS A 196 3.06 -14.39 -11.65
CA LYS A 196 2.95 -15.69 -10.98
C LYS A 196 3.94 -15.79 -9.84
#